data_ff40292eb04b62f783d604d63e3f2037
#
_entry.id   ff40292eb04b62f783d604d63e3f2037
#
_cell.length_a   1.000
_cell.length_b   1.000
_cell.length_c   1.000
_cell.angle_alpha   90.00
_cell.angle_beta   90.00
_cell.angle_gamma   90.00
#
_symmetry.space_group_name_H-M   'P 1'
#
loop_
_entity.id
_entity.type
_entity.pdbx_description
1 polymer ?
#
loop_
_entity_poly.entity_id
_entity_poly.type
_entity_poly.pdbx_seq_one_letter_code
_entity_poly.pdbx_strand_id
1 'polypeptide(L)'
;MHDAVVTHIDNPGPLTLASRWRMTFYVATAVGIVSMIAALAVNANRAWNVYLVAYFMFLCFGVGGLFFTALQYAVNASWVVVTRRVSSGLSAFLPAALILYIGIIIGAKQIFPWANGPMFEDPLKLKWLSLPWVAARDMAIILIWIFFAWKIIGFALKQDETGDVMLTRKAVNWSIAFMPVFAFSFTIISFDLIMSLQPHWYSTLFAIYTFAGMFQSTVALITLIFLWMKRNDGPLSKVATPSHTKDLGTFIFAFTIFMTYIGFSQYMLIYYANMPEETIFFMKRSSNGWEWLFLALPLFKFILPFFGMLSQGAKKTEKWLMAVCVIIFVGQFLDIYWLVMPAMHETFAPTVWMEIGIWLGFAGIFGLTVSRFYSRYSVLPVKDPYMLESANWRFWE
;
A
#
# COMPACT_ATOMS: atom_id res chain seq x y z
N MET A 1 -27.59 25.84 -4.18
CA MET A 1 -26.83 26.70 -3.26
C MET A 1 -25.48 26.96 -3.92
N HIS A 2 -25.19 28.21 -4.33
CA HIS A 2 -23.83 28.58 -4.77
C HIS A 2 -22.96 28.50 -3.52
N ASP A 3 -22.16 27.45 -3.40
CA ASP A 3 -21.16 27.39 -2.35
C ASP A 3 -20.20 28.56 -2.54
N ALA A 4 -20.00 29.35 -1.49
CA ALA A 4 -19.11 30.51 -1.54
C ALA A 4 -17.69 30.08 -1.95
N VAL A 5 -17.06 30.87 -2.82
CA VAL A 5 -15.65 30.67 -3.19
C VAL A 5 -14.80 30.84 -1.93
N VAL A 6 -13.97 29.85 -1.64
CA VAL A 6 -13.02 29.90 -0.53
C VAL A 6 -11.91 30.88 -0.89
N THR A 7 -11.84 32.02 -0.18
CA THR A 7 -10.83 33.07 -0.38
C THR A 7 -9.70 33.00 0.65
N HIS A 8 -9.96 32.35 1.79
CA HIS A 8 -8.98 32.17 2.87
C HIS A 8 -9.12 30.78 3.48
N ILE A 9 -8.01 30.17 3.83
CA ILE A 9 -7.96 28.86 4.44
C ILE A 9 -7.23 28.97 5.77
N ASP A 10 -7.96 28.71 6.85
CA ASP A 10 -7.38 28.58 8.17
C ASP A 10 -6.50 27.33 8.26
N ASN A 11 -5.37 27.46 8.91
CA ASN A 11 -4.54 26.28 9.20
C ASN A 11 -5.17 25.47 10.34
N PRO A 12 -5.68 24.24 10.07
CA PRO A 12 -6.26 23.41 11.12
C PRO A 12 -5.22 22.90 12.12
N GLY A 13 -3.94 23.09 11.82
CA GLY A 13 -2.84 22.58 12.64
C GLY A 13 -2.70 21.06 12.63
N PRO A 14 -1.90 20.54 13.57
CA PRO A 14 -1.74 19.10 13.76
C PRO A 14 -3.03 18.45 14.26
N LEU A 15 -3.28 17.21 13.81
CA LEU A 15 -4.43 16.43 14.23
C LEU A 15 -4.21 15.80 15.60
N THR A 16 -4.96 16.24 16.61
CA THR A 16 -4.98 15.58 17.92
C THR A 16 -5.92 14.39 17.89
N LEU A 17 -5.36 13.18 17.71
CA LEU A 17 -6.17 11.98 17.82
C LEU A 17 -6.69 11.77 19.23
N ALA A 18 -7.99 11.47 19.34
CA ALA A 18 -8.59 11.11 20.62
C ALA A 18 -7.81 9.93 21.27
N SER A 19 -7.67 9.97 22.58
CA SER A 19 -6.94 8.96 23.37
C SER A 19 -7.36 7.53 23.03
N ARG A 20 -8.67 7.30 22.77
CA ARG A 20 -9.22 6.00 22.36
C ARG A 20 -8.52 5.41 21.12
N TRP A 21 -8.25 6.20 20.07
CA TRP A 21 -7.60 5.70 18.86
C TRP A 21 -6.15 5.30 19.09
N ARG A 22 -5.42 6.10 19.88
CA ARG A 22 -4.04 5.74 20.25
C ARG A 22 -4.02 4.45 21.07
N MET A 23 -4.94 4.30 22.03
CA MET A 23 -5.07 3.08 22.82
C MET A 23 -5.40 1.87 21.92
N THR A 24 -6.31 2.01 20.96
CA THR A 24 -6.63 0.94 19.99
C THR A 24 -5.38 0.48 19.22
N PHE A 25 -4.53 1.39 18.77
CA PHE A 25 -3.30 1.02 18.07
C PHE A 25 -2.27 0.36 19.00
N TYR A 26 -2.13 0.80 20.26
CA TYR A 26 -1.28 0.12 21.24
C TYR A 26 -1.78 -1.29 21.53
N VAL A 27 -3.10 -1.45 21.75
CA VAL A 27 -3.71 -2.78 21.99
C VAL A 27 -3.53 -3.68 20.76
N ALA A 28 -3.77 -3.17 19.55
CA ALA A 28 -3.55 -3.94 18.32
C ALA A 28 -2.09 -4.39 18.18
N THR A 29 -1.13 -3.51 18.49
CA THR A 29 0.30 -3.86 18.48
C THR A 29 0.62 -4.95 19.51
N ALA A 30 0.10 -4.81 20.73
CA ALA A 30 0.31 -5.81 21.79
C ALA A 30 -0.30 -7.17 21.43
N VAL A 31 -1.53 -7.17 20.90
CA VAL A 31 -2.19 -8.39 20.37
C VAL A 31 -1.32 -9.04 19.29
N GLY A 32 -0.77 -8.24 18.37
CA GLY A 32 0.10 -8.75 17.31
C GLY A 32 1.38 -9.39 17.85
N ILE A 33 2.03 -8.78 18.81
CA ILE A 33 3.24 -9.33 19.45
C ILE A 33 2.91 -10.66 20.15
N VAL A 34 1.84 -10.69 20.94
CA VAL A 34 1.40 -11.91 21.66
C VAL A 34 1.04 -13.01 20.65
N SER A 35 0.29 -12.66 19.61
CA SER A 35 -0.07 -13.60 18.54
C SER A 35 1.15 -14.15 17.82
N MET A 36 2.16 -13.33 17.52
CA MET A 36 3.39 -13.79 16.87
C MET A 36 4.17 -14.75 17.78
N ILE A 37 4.32 -14.44 19.08
CA ILE A 37 5.01 -15.33 20.04
C ILE A 37 4.26 -16.66 20.15
N ALA A 38 2.93 -16.63 20.30
CA ALA A 38 2.11 -17.83 20.38
C ALA A 38 2.17 -18.63 19.07
N ALA A 39 2.12 -17.97 17.92
CA ALA A 39 2.20 -18.61 16.62
C ALA A 39 3.55 -19.29 16.38
N LEU A 40 4.65 -18.71 16.81
CA LEU A 40 5.99 -19.31 16.74
C LEU A 40 6.08 -20.60 17.58
N ALA A 41 5.39 -20.66 18.72
CA ALA A 41 5.35 -21.86 19.56
C ALA A 41 4.48 -22.99 18.96
N VAL A 42 3.41 -22.64 18.21
CA VAL A 42 2.47 -23.61 17.62
C VAL A 42 2.93 -24.09 16.24
N ASN A 43 3.26 -23.15 15.35
CA ASN A 43 3.70 -23.43 13.99
C ASN A 43 4.56 -22.28 13.44
N ALA A 44 5.87 -22.37 13.66
CA ALA A 44 6.81 -21.32 13.28
C ALA A 44 6.82 -21.06 11.77
N ASN A 45 6.70 -22.09 10.92
CA ASN A 45 6.68 -21.94 9.47
C ASN A 45 5.50 -21.05 9.04
N ARG A 46 4.29 -21.39 9.50
CA ARG A 46 3.10 -20.61 9.19
C ARG A 46 3.17 -19.19 9.75
N ALA A 47 3.66 -19.04 10.99
CA ALA A 47 3.81 -17.73 11.63
C ALA A 47 4.67 -16.77 10.79
N TRP A 48 5.82 -17.23 10.28
CA TRP A 48 6.69 -16.42 9.44
C TRP A 48 6.10 -16.12 8.07
N ASN A 49 5.35 -17.05 7.46
CA ASN A 49 4.67 -16.80 6.19
C ASN A 49 3.55 -15.76 6.35
N VAL A 50 2.77 -15.82 7.43
CA VAL A 50 1.77 -14.78 7.75
C VAL A 50 2.44 -13.44 8.07
N TYR A 51 3.60 -13.46 8.75
CA TYR A 51 4.40 -12.26 8.97
C TYR A 51 4.79 -11.60 7.64
N LEU A 52 5.25 -12.38 6.64
CA LEU A 52 5.55 -11.85 5.30
C LEU A 52 4.32 -11.24 4.63
N VAL A 53 3.16 -11.89 4.71
CA VAL A 53 1.89 -11.35 4.16
C VAL A 53 1.58 -9.98 4.75
N ALA A 54 1.60 -9.86 6.09
CA ALA A 54 1.32 -8.61 6.77
C ALA A 54 2.41 -7.56 6.48
N TYR A 55 3.69 -7.94 6.55
CA TYR A 55 4.82 -7.06 6.26
C TYR A 55 4.70 -6.45 4.86
N PHE A 56 4.51 -7.28 3.82
CA PHE A 56 4.44 -6.80 2.45
C PHE A 56 3.25 -5.88 2.22
N MET A 57 2.08 -6.19 2.81
CA MET A 57 0.90 -5.34 2.70
C MET A 57 1.14 -3.93 3.27
N PHE A 58 1.70 -3.82 4.47
CA PHE A 58 1.94 -2.53 5.11
C PHE A 58 3.15 -1.78 4.51
N LEU A 59 4.16 -2.49 4.03
CA LEU A 59 5.24 -1.91 3.22
C LEU A 59 4.66 -1.24 1.96
N CYS A 60 3.75 -1.94 1.26
CA CYS A 60 3.03 -1.42 0.09
C CYS A 60 2.26 -0.14 0.41
N PHE A 61 1.57 -0.05 1.55
CA PHE A 61 0.89 1.18 1.96
C PHE A 61 1.87 2.33 2.25
N GLY A 62 2.99 2.03 2.89
CA GLY A 62 4.03 3.03 3.17
C GLY A 62 4.65 3.62 1.90
N VAL A 63 5.11 2.76 1.00
CA VAL A 63 5.71 3.21 -0.27
C VAL A 63 4.67 3.71 -1.27
N GLY A 64 3.46 3.14 -1.27
CA GLY A 64 2.34 3.60 -2.09
C GLY A 64 1.91 5.02 -1.74
N GLY A 65 1.90 5.38 -0.45
CA GLY A 65 1.68 6.76 -0.01
C GLY A 65 2.75 7.73 -0.52
N LEU A 66 4.02 7.32 -0.47
CA LEU A 66 5.12 8.10 -1.07
C LEU A 66 4.96 8.22 -2.59
N PHE A 67 4.66 7.11 -3.26
CA PHE A 67 4.47 7.09 -4.71
C PHE A 67 3.30 7.98 -5.14
N PHE A 68 2.14 7.91 -4.47
CA PHE A 68 1.01 8.79 -4.77
C PHE A 68 1.38 10.26 -4.57
N THR A 69 2.06 10.60 -3.47
CA THR A 69 2.52 11.97 -3.20
C THR A 69 3.48 12.45 -4.29
N ALA A 70 4.47 11.65 -4.65
CA ALA A 70 5.44 11.99 -5.67
C ALA A 70 4.82 12.10 -7.07
N LEU A 71 3.91 11.18 -7.42
CA LEU A 71 3.17 11.23 -8.69
C LEU A 71 2.44 12.56 -8.83
N GLN A 72 1.74 13.01 -7.78
CA GLN A 72 0.98 14.26 -7.82
C GLN A 72 1.86 15.49 -7.98
N TYR A 73 3.05 15.50 -7.35
CA TYR A 73 4.04 16.55 -7.60
C TYR A 73 4.61 16.49 -9.01
N ALA A 74 4.97 15.30 -9.51
CA ALA A 74 5.57 15.14 -10.84
C ALA A 74 4.66 15.62 -11.98
N VAL A 75 3.33 15.43 -11.84
CA VAL A 75 2.33 15.88 -12.82
C VAL A 75 1.76 17.28 -12.50
N ASN A 76 2.25 17.96 -11.47
CA ASN A 76 1.77 19.27 -11.00
C ASN A 76 0.24 19.30 -10.77
N ALA A 77 -0.31 18.24 -10.17
CA ALA A 77 -1.75 18.14 -9.94
C ALA A 77 -2.19 19.12 -8.83
N SER A 78 -2.97 20.13 -9.19
CA SER A 78 -3.48 21.13 -8.25
C SER A 78 -4.66 20.61 -7.42
N TRP A 79 -5.56 19.83 -8.02
CA TRP A 79 -6.78 19.33 -7.36
C TRP A 79 -6.50 18.52 -6.09
N VAL A 80 -5.38 17.83 -6.03
CA VAL A 80 -5.06 16.85 -4.97
C VAL A 80 -4.41 17.46 -3.73
N VAL A 81 -4.11 18.75 -3.72
CA VAL A 81 -3.35 19.40 -2.63
C VAL A 81 -4.02 19.21 -1.28
N VAL A 82 -5.36 19.26 -1.22
CA VAL A 82 -6.15 18.97 -0.01
C VAL A 82 -5.90 17.56 0.54
N THR A 83 -5.64 16.57 -0.32
CA THR A 83 -5.40 15.17 0.08
C THR A 83 -3.92 14.82 0.19
N ARG A 84 -3.02 15.69 -0.28
CA ARG A 84 -1.58 15.41 -0.39
C ARG A 84 -0.94 15.07 0.97
N ARG A 85 -1.36 15.73 2.04
CA ARG A 85 -0.83 15.44 3.37
C ARG A 85 -1.30 14.09 3.89
N VAL A 86 -2.49 13.64 3.49
CA VAL A 86 -3.03 12.32 3.84
C VAL A 86 -2.13 11.23 3.25
N SER A 87 -1.79 11.33 1.96
CA SER A 87 -0.90 10.35 1.32
C SER A 87 0.53 10.38 1.89
N SER A 88 1.08 11.60 2.13
CA SER A 88 2.41 11.78 2.73
C SER A 88 2.51 11.11 4.10
N GLY A 89 1.44 11.12 4.89
CA GLY A 89 1.41 10.51 6.22
C GLY A 89 1.62 9.00 6.20
N LEU A 90 1.19 8.30 5.16
CA LEU A 90 1.38 6.84 5.06
C LEU A 90 2.86 6.47 4.98
N SER A 91 3.68 7.29 4.32
CA SER A 91 5.12 7.05 4.18
C SER A 91 5.90 7.15 5.51
N ALA A 92 5.28 7.72 6.56
CA ALA A 92 5.86 7.71 7.89
C ALA A 92 6.07 6.29 8.47
N PHE A 93 5.46 5.27 7.86
CA PHE A 93 5.68 3.88 8.20
C PHE A 93 7.02 3.32 7.67
N LEU A 94 7.64 3.87 6.64
CA LEU A 94 8.85 3.32 6.01
C LEU A 94 10.03 3.08 6.99
N PRO A 95 10.33 3.98 7.95
CA PRO A 95 11.36 3.69 8.96
C PRO A 95 11.01 2.49 9.85
N ALA A 96 9.72 2.32 10.21
CA ALA A 96 9.28 1.15 10.96
C ALA A 96 9.34 -0.11 10.09
N ALA A 97 9.01 -0.02 8.80
CA ALA A 97 9.15 -1.13 7.86
C ALA A 97 10.60 -1.62 7.75
N LEU A 98 11.59 -0.72 7.76
CA LEU A 98 13.01 -1.09 7.78
C LEU A 98 13.37 -1.92 9.03
N ILE A 99 12.86 -1.54 10.20
CA ILE A 99 13.07 -2.29 11.45
C ILE A 99 12.36 -3.65 11.37
N LEU A 100 11.12 -3.68 10.91
CA LEU A 100 10.33 -4.90 10.77
C LEU A 100 10.91 -5.85 9.70
N TYR A 101 11.69 -5.34 8.74
CA TYR A 101 12.41 -6.17 7.77
C TYR A 101 13.43 -7.11 8.44
N ILE A 102 13.97 -6.75 9.61
CA ILE A 102 14.83 -7.63 10.40
C ILE A 102 14.09 -8.94 10.76
N GLY A 103 12.78 -8.87 11.00
CA GLY A 103 11.95 -10.08 11.18
C GLY A 103 11.96 -10.99 9.96
N ILE A 104 11.90 -10.44 8.75
CA ILE A 104 12.03 -11.22 7.50
C ILE A 104 13.38 -11.94 7.43
N ILE A 105 14.47 -11.27 7.81
CA ILE A 105 15.81 -11.87 7.83
C ILE A 105 15.89 -13.01 8.87
N ILE A 106 15.33 -12.81 10.07
CA ILE A 106 15.28 -13.83 11.13
C ILE A 106 14.48 -15.05 10.69
N GLY A 107 13.31 -14.82 10.06
CA GLY A 107 12.42 -15.88 9.56
C GLY A 107 12.80 -16.44 8.19
N ALA A 108 13.90 -15.99 7.58
CA ALA A 108 14.20 -16.26 6.17
C ALA A 108 14.22 -17.75 5.79
N LYS A 109 14.73 -18.62 6.67
CA LYS A 109 14.76 -20.07 6.45
C LYS A 109 13.37 -20.71 6.41
N GLN A 110 12.40 -20.15 7.13
CA GLN A 110 11.01 -20.60 7.12
C GLN A 110 10.19 -19.97 5.99
N ILE A 111 10.59 -18.76 5.56
CA ILE A 111 9.89 -18.01 4.51
C ILE A 111 10.39 -18.45 3.13
N PHE A 112 11.69 -18.51 2.92
CA PHE A 112 12.28 -18.68 1.59
C PHE A 112 12.90 -20.06 1.41
N PRO A 113 12.42 -20.89 0.45
CA PRO A 113 12.98 -22.21 0.18
C PRO A 113 14.48 -22.14 -0.14
N TRP A 114 14.91 -21.14 -0.91
CA TRP A 114 16.30 -20.94 -1.34
C TRP A 114 17.25 -20.56 -0.19
N ALA A 115 16.75 -20.14 0.98
CA ALA A 115 17.58 -19.84 2.14
C ALA A 115 18.08 -21.09 2.88
N ASN A 116 17.57 -22.28 2.53
CA ASN A 116 17.93 -23.55 3.18
C ASN A 116 19.06 -24.32 2.48
N GLY A 117 19.55 -23.84 1.33
CA GLY A 117 20.64 -24.46 0.59
C GLY A 117 20.61 -24.13 -0.90
N PRO A 118 21.62 -24.57 -1.65
CA PRO A 118 21.69 -24.33 -3.08
C PRO A 118 20.57 -25.09 -3.80
N MET A 119 19.69 -24.36 -4.49
CA MET A 119 18.57 -24.90 -5.26
C MET A 119 18.77 -24.77 -6.77
N PHE A 120 19.86 -24.15 -7.20
CA PHE A 120 20.12 -23.83 -8.61
C PHE A 120 21.50 -24.29 -9.02
N GLU A 121 21.64 -24.67 -10.27
CA GLU A 121 22.94 -24.96 -10.90
C GLU A 121 23.63 -23.67 -11.38
N ASP A 122 22.85 -22.62 -11.73
CA ASP A 122 23.36 -21.34 -12.20
C ASP A 122 24.01 -20.53 -11.05
N PRO A 123 25.31 -20.26 -11.11
CA PRO A 123 26.06 -19.52 -10.11
C PRO A 123 25.55 -18.06 -9.93
N LEU A 124 25.05 -17.43 -11.01
CA LEU A 124 24.52 -16.07 -10.96
C LEU A 124 23.23 -16.03 -10.16
N LYS A 125 22.34 -16.98 -10.39
CA LYS A 125 21.08 -17.10 -9.65
C LYS A 125 21.31 -17.45 -8.18
N LEU A 126 22.26 -18.34 -7.86
CA LEU A 126 22.69 -18.64 -6.50
C LEU A 126 23.19 -17.39 -5.77
N LYS A 127 24.02 -16.59 -6.42
CA LYS A 127 24.51 -15.33 -5.87
C LYS A 127 23.39 -14.32 -5.66
N TRP A 128 22.49 -14.19 -6.67
CA TRP A 128 21.35 -13.27 -6.63
C TRP A 128 20.39 -13.57 -5.48
N LEU A 129 20.05 -14.85 -5.26
CA LEU A 129 19.16 -15.35 -4.21
C LEU A 129 19.96 -15.85 -2.99
N SER A 130 21.07 -15.23 -2.62
CA SER A 130 21.74 -15.48 -1.35
C SER A 130 21.23 -14.54 -0.26
N LEU A 131 21.01 -15.05 0.95
CA LEU A 131 20.40 -14.29 2.04
C LEU A 131 21.13 -12.97 2.36
N PRO A 132 22.48 -12.91 2.45
CA PRO A 132 23.17 -11.65 2.71
C PRO A 132 22.96 -10.62 1.59
N TRP A 133 22.90 -11.07 0.34
CA TRP A 133 22.74 -10.20 -0.81
C TRP A 133 21.32 -9.67 -0.95
N VAL A 134 20.30 -10.52 -0.76
CA VAL A 134 18.88 -10.12 -0.72
C VAL A 134 18.64 -9.16 0.42
N ALA A 135 19.11 -9.49 1.62
CA ALA A 135 18.94 -8.63 2.80
C ALA A 135 19.58 -7.25 2.61
N ALA A 136 20.82 -7.18 2.12
CA ALA A 136 21.49 -5.91 1.87
C ALA A 136 20.79 -5.06 0.79
N ARG A 137 20.33 -5.69 -0.28
CA ARG A 137 19.63 -5.04 -1.39
C ARG A 137 18.27 -4.49 -0.98
N ASP A 138 17.44 -5.28 -0.30
CA ASP A 138 16.11 -4.85 0.14
C ASP A 138 16.20 -3.76 1.21
N MET A 139 17.14 -3.88 2.16
CA MET A 139 17.39 -2.80 3.12
C MET A 139 17.85 -1.52 2.43
N ALA A 140 18.72 -1.61 1.43
CA ALA A 140 19.14 -0.45 0.63
C ALA A 140 17.97 0.18 -0.12
N ILE A 141 17.07 -0.62 -0.70
CA ILE A 141 15.85 -0.14 -1.36
C ILE A 141 14.96 0.63 -0.38
N ILE A 142 14.70 0.07 0.80
CA ILE A 142 13.86 0.74 1.82
C ILE A 142 14.52 2.03 2.29
N LEU A 143 15.85 2.06 2.48
CA LEU A 143 16.60 3.27 2.82
C LEU A 143 16.52 4.33 1.72
N ILE A 144 16.58 3.94 0.45
CA ILE A 144 16.37 4.83 -0.69
C ILE A 144 14.96 5.44 -0.65
N TRP A 145 13.93 4.65 -0.36
CA TRP A 145 12.57 5.16 -0.23
C TRP A 145 12.41 6.12 0.95
N ILE A 146 13.04 5.83 2.10
CA ILE A 146 13.08 6.75 3.25
C ILE A 146 13.78 8.06 2.87
N PHE A 147 14.89 7.99 2.14
CA PHE A 147 15.60 9.18 1.68
C PHE A 147 14.74 10.05 0.77
N PHE A 148 14.04 9.47 -0.21
CA PHE A 148 13.14 10.23 -1.08
C PHE A 148 11.93 10.78 -0.31
N ALA A 149 11.37 10.03 0.62
CA ALA A 149 10.30 10.53 1.50
C ALA A 149 10.78 11.73 2.30
N TRP A 150 11.98 11.66 2.89
CA TRP A 150 12.56 12.76 3.63
C TRP A 150 12.78 14.02 2.75
N LYS A 151 13.25 13.86 1.52
CA LYS A 151 13.42 14.98 0.59
C LYS A 151 12.09 15.59 0.16
N ILE A 152 11.20 14.78 -0.43
CA ILE A 152 9.95 15.27 -1.03
C ILE A 152 9.04 15.87 0.05
N ILE A 153 8.80 15.13 1.12
CA ILE A 153 7.91 15.58 2.20
C ILE A 153 8.59 16.66 3.04
N GLY A 154 9.91 16.58 3.25
CA GLY A 154 10.67 17.59 3.98
C GLY A 154 10.60 18.97 3.32
N PHE A 155 10.66 19.06 1.99
CA PHE A 155 10.46 20.35 1.29
C PHE A 155 9.04 20.86 1.47
N ALA A 156 8.03 19.99 1.40
CA ALA A 156 6.64 20.39 1.62
C ALA A 156 6.39 20.87 3.06
N LEU A 157 7.00 20.24 4.07
CA LEU A 157 6.91 20.64 5.46
C LEU A 157 7.61 21.99 5.70
N LYS A 158 8.81 22.17 5.12
CA LYS A 158 9.55 23.44 5.21
C LYS A 158 8.79 24.58 4.53
N GLN A 159 8.05 24.29 3.45
CA GLN A 159 7.21 25.29 2.79
C GLN A 159 6.06 25.75 3.69
N ASP A 160 5.47 24.89 4.51
CA ASP A 160 4.45 25.30 5.47
C ASP A 160 4.96 26.34 6.49
N GLU A 161 6.26 26.33 6.79
CA GLU A 161 6.90 27.30 7.68
C GLU A 161 7.24 28.60 6.94
N THR A 162 7.95 28.47 5.82
CA THR A 162 8.57 29.63 5.12
C THR A 162 7.67 30.31 4.09
N GLY A 163 6.73 29.56 3.46
CA GLY A 163 5.94 30.02 2.32
C GLY A 163 6.74 30.12 1.00
N ASP A 164 7.97 29.61 0.95
CA ASP A 164 8.82 29.68 -0.24
C ASP A 164 8.34 28.74 -1.34
N VAL A 165 7.83 29.30 -2.44
CA VAL A 165 7.32 28.56 -3.61
C VAL A 165 8.43 27.74 -4.30
N MET A 166 9.71 28.14 -4.17
CA MET A 166 10.82 27.37 -4.74
C MET A 166 10.94 25.96 -4.13
N LEU A 167 10.44 25.76 -2.91
CA LEU A 167 10.41 24.45 -2.27
C LEU A 167 9.45 23.47 -2.98
N THR A 168 8.33 23.97 -3.53
CA THR A 168 7.45 23.15 -4.40
C THR A 168 8.22 22.66 -5.63
N ARG A 169 8.98 23.53 -6.31
CA ARG A 169 9.80 23.14 -7.47
C ARG A 169 10.85 22.09 -7.10
N LYS A 170 11.48 22.22 -5.93
CA LYS A 170 12.41 21.19 -5.43
C LYS A 170 11.70 19.87 -5.18
N ALA A 171 10.51 19.89 -4.56
CA ALA A 171 9.69 18.68 -4.36
C ALA A 171 9.31 18.03 -5.69
N VAL A 172 8.92 18.80 -6.72
CA VAL A 172 8.65 18.33 -8.08
C VAL A 172 9.87 17.63 -8.69
N ASN A 173 11.04 18.27 -8.67
CA ASN A 173 12.27 17.70 -9.25
C ASN A 173 12.64 16.35 -8.57
N TRP A 174 12.58 16.29 -7.24
CA TRP A 174 12.83 15.04 -6.52
C TRP A 174 11.77 13.98 -6.78
N SER A 175 10.53 14.39 -6.99
CA SER A 175 9.44 13.47 -7.35
C SER A 175 9.62 12.88 -8.74
N ILE A 176 10.03 13.67 -9.73
CA ILE A 176 10.37 13.18 -11.07
C ILE A 176 11.53 12.18 -11.00
N ALA A 177 12.58 12.48 -10.22
CA ALA A 177 13.71 11.56 -10.03
C ALA A 177 13.30 10.26 -9.32
N PHE A 178 12.32 10.32 -8.42
CA PHE A 178 11.81 9.15 -7.71
C PHE A 178 11.08 8.17 -8.62
N MET A 179 10.37 8.62 -9.66
CA MET A 179 9.56 7.73 -10.52
C MET A 179 10.35 6.55 -11.09
N PRO A 180 11.47 6.75 -11.83
CA PRO A 180 12.24 5.61 -12.34
C PRO A 180 12.89 4.79 -11.21
N VAL A 181 13.39 5.44 -10.16
CA VAL A 181 13.98 4.73 -9.01
C VAL A 181 12.95 3.82 -8.35
N PHE A 182 11.72 4.31 -8.17
CA PHE A 182 10.62 3.50 -7.64
C PHE A 182 10.30 2.33 -8.57
N ALA A 183 10.17 2.54 -9.88
CA ALA A 183 9.82 1.48 -10.83
C ALA A 183 10.80 0.30 -10.74
N PHE A 184 12.10 0.57 -10.76
CA PHE A 184 13.13 -0.49 -10.65
C PHE A 184 13.19 -1.10 -9.24
N SER A 185 13.19 -0.29 -8.20
CA SER A 185 13.33 -0.79 -6.83
C SER A 185 12.09 -1.56 -6.36
N PHE A 186 10.88 -1.14 -6.74
CA PHE A 186 9.66 -1.90 -6.44
C PHE A 186 9.60 -3.23 -7.20
N THR A 187 10.08 -3.26 -8.44
CA THR A 187 10.22 -4.51 -9.21
C THR A 187 11.13 -5.49 -8.47
N ILE A 188 12.31 -5.05 -8.04
CA ILE A 188 13.28 -5.89 -7.34
C ILE A 188 12.70 -6.42 -6.03
N ILE A 189 12.14 -5.55 -5.18
CA ILE A 189 11.62 -5.99 -3.87
C ILE A 189 10.40 -6.91 -4.00
N SER A 190 9.58 -6.74 -5.06
CA SER A 190 8.47 -7.64 -5.36
C SER A 190 8.96 -9.04 -5.77
N PHE A 191 10.04 -9.09 -6.54
CA PHE A 191 10.68 -10.35 -6.93
C PHE A 191 11.33 -11.03 -5.73
N ASP A 192 12.05 -10.29 -4.91
CA ASP A 192 12.78 -10.83 -3.76
C ASP A 192 11.87 -11.33 -2.66
N LEU A 193 10.80 -10.59 -2.32
CA LEU A 193 9.93 -10.96 -1.21
C LEU A 193 8.81 -11.95 -1.59
N ILE A 194 8.28 -11.87 -2.82
CA ILE A 194 7.09 -12.64 -3.18
C ILE A 194 7.37 -13.65 -4.31
N MET A 195 7.93 -13.21 -5.44
CA MET A 195 8.15 -14.12 -6.56
C MET A 195 9.17 -15.21 -6.21
N SER A 196 10.19 -14.89 -5.41
CA SER A 196 11.24 -15.83 -4.98
C SER A 196 10.76 -16.98 -4.09
N LEU A 197 9.51 -16.92 -3.59
CA LEU A 197 8.87 -18.05 -2.88
C LEU A 197 8.70 -19.28 -3.78
N GLN A 198 8.63 -19.07 -5.09
CA GLN A 198 8.70 -20.13 -6.11
C GLN A 198 9.92 -19.91 -7.02
N PRO A 199 11.10 -20.30 -6.56
CA PRO A 199 12.36 -19.88 -7.19
C PRO A 199 12.59 -20.38 -8.61
N HIS A 200 11.87 -21.41 -9.06
CA HIS A 200 11.91 -21.93 -10.43
C HIS A 200 10.90 -21.27 -11.37
N TRP A 201 9.97 -20.48 -10.81
CA TRP A 201 8.96 -19.75 -11.57
C TRP A 201 9.33 -18.27 -11.67
N TYR A 202 9.03 -17.65 -12.81
CA TYR A 202 9.19 -16.20 -13.01
C TYR A 202 8.14 -15.66 -13.98
N SER A 203 7.81 -14.39 -13.82
CA SER A 203 6.96 -13.65 -14.76
C SER A 203 7.36 -12.17 -14.76
N THR A 204 7.56 -11.61 -15.94
CA THR A 204 7.88 -10.16 -16.10
C THR A 204 6.72 -9.26 -15.69
N LEU A 205 5.47 -9.74 -15.84
CA LEU A 205 4.26 -9.02 -15.42
C LEU A 205 4.05 -8.99 -13.91
N PHE A 206 4.76 -9.84 -13.15
CA PHE A 206 4.52 -10.00 -11.71
C PHE A 206 4.68 -8.70 -10.91
N ALA A 207 5.73 -7.92 -11.20
CA ALA A 207 5.94 -6.64 -10.52
C ALA A 207 4.86 -5.61 -10.87
N ILE A 208 4.37 -5.62 -12.11
CA ILE A 208 3.26 -4.73 -12.54
C ILE A 208 1.96 -5.16 -11.85
N TYR A 209 1.73 -6.46 -11.69
CA TYR A 209 0.59 -7.00 -10.95
C TYR A 209 0.60 -6.55 -9.48
N THR A 210 1.71 -6.75 -8.79
CA THR A 210 1.87 -6.35 -7.39
C THR A 210 1.78 -4.84 -7.22
N PHE A 211 2.33 -4.05 -8.16
CA PHE A 211 2.19 -2.59 -8.21
C PHE A 211 0.73 -2.17 -8.36
N ALA A 212 -0.01 -2.77 -9.29
CA ALA A 212 -1.41 -2.42 -9.52
C ALA A 212 -2.27 -2.69 -8.27
N GLY A 213 -2.05 -3.82 -7.59
CA GLY A 213 -2.69 -4.15 -6.33
C GLY A 213 -2.31 -3.20 -5.19
N MET A 214 -1.02 -2.90 -5.04
CA MET A 214 -0.50 -1.92 -4.10
C MET A 214 -1.17 -0.55 -4.31
N PHE A 215 -1.19 -0.04 -5.54
CA PHE A 215 -1.67 1.31 -5.81
C PHE A 215 -3.19 1.41 -5.64
N GLN A 216 -3.97 0.44 -6.15
CA GLN A 216 -5.42 0.36 -5.93
C GLN A 216 -5.77 0.42 -4.44
N SER A 217 -5.12 -0.41 -3.63
CA SER A 217 -5.40 -0.50 -2.19
C SER A 217 -4.87 0.70 -1.41
N THR A 218 -3.76 1.30 -1.84
CA THR A 218 -3.23 2.52 -1.22
C THR A 218 -4.16 3.72 -1.45
N VAL A 219 -4.68 3.89 -2.68
CA VAL A 219 -5.65 4.97 -2.95
C VAL A 219 -6.96 4.73 -2.18
N ALA A 220 -7.40 3.48 -2.03
CA ALA A 220 -8.54 3.15 -1.19
C ALA A 220 -8.28 3.52 0.29
N LEU A 221 -7.08 3.23 0.83
CA LEU A 221 -6.71 3.61 2.20
C LEU A 221 -6.62 5.14 2.37
N ILE A 222 -6.01 5.86 1.41
CA ILE A 222 -5.99 7.33 1.38
C ILE A 222 -7.41 7.88 1.42
N THR A 223 -8.31 7.31 0.62
CA THR A 223 -9.72 7.71 0.56
C THR A 223 -10.44 7.48 1.89
N LEU A 224 -10.22 6.34 2.55
CA LEU A 224 -10.80 6.07 3.88
C LEU A 224 -10.34 7.10 4.91
N ILE A 225 -9.04 7.40 4.97
CA ILE A 225 -8.49 8.39 5.91
C ILE A 225 -9.00 9.80 5.56
N PHE A 226 -9.03 10.16 4.27
CA PHE A 226 -9.54 11.44 3.80
C PHE A 226 -11.02 11.64 4.20
N LEU A 227 -11.88 10.67 3.95
CA LEU A 227 -13.29 10.72 4.30
C LEU A 227 -13.51 10.74 5.82
N TRP A 228 -12.66 10.05 6.58
CA TRP A 228 -12.68 10.11 8.02
C TRP A 228 -12.30 11.52 8.54
N MET A 229 -11.27 12.15 7.97
CA MET A 229 -10.86 13.51 8.32
C MET A 229 -11.84 14.59 7.84
N LYS A 230 -12.66 14.30 6.83
CA LYS A 230 -13.71 15.19 6.33
C LYS A 230 -14.97 15.20 7.22
N ARG A 231 -15.26 14.09 7.91
CA ARG A 231 -16.50 13.90 8.69
C ARG A 231 -16.50 14.69 9.99
N ASN A 232 -17.72 15.05 10.47
CA ASN A 232 -17.99 15.59 11.81
C ASN A 232 -17.09 16.77 12.15
N ASP A 233 -17.08 17.80 11.31
CA ASP A 233 -16.23 18.99 11.47
C ASP A 233 -14.74 18.68 11.60
N GLY A 234 -14.32 17.58 11.01
CA GLY A 234 -12.91 17.21 10.94
C GLY A 234 -12.06 18.26 10.19
N PRO A 235 -10.74 18.14 10.25
CA PRO A 235 -9.82 19.19 9.76
C PRO A 235 -9.94 19.46 8.25
N LEU A 236 -10.50 18.54 7.47
CA LEU A 236 -10.71 18.70 6.03
C LEU A 236 -12.15 19.13 5.67
N SER A 237 -13.08 19.23 6.62
CA SER A 237 -14.51 19.48 6.35
C SER A 237 -14.78 20.77 5.57
N LYS A 238 -13.99 21.84 5.82
CA LYS A 238 -14.17 23.15 5.20
C LYS A 238 -13.57 23.29 3.80
N VAL A 239 -12.63 22.39 3.41
CA VAL A 239 -11.88 22.49 2.16
C VAL A 239 -12.09 21.29 1.23
N ALA A 240 -12.58 20.19 1.76
CA ALA A 240 -12.81 18.97 0.99
C ALA A 240 -14.18 19.02 0.28
N THR A 241 -14.15 19.20 -1.03
CA THR A 241 -15.35 19.25 -1.88
C THR A 241 -15.84 17.85 -2.28
N PRO A 242 -17.08 17.68 -2.76
CA PRO A 242 -17.55 16.43 -3.36
C PRO A 242 -16.73 16.01 -4.57
N SER A 243 -16.11 16.97 -5.29
CA SER A 243 -15.24 16.70 -6.43
C SER A 243 -13.99 15.91 -6.03
N HIS A 244 -13.34 16.23 -4.91
CA HIS A 244 -12.22 15.44 -4.39
C HIS A 244 -12.62 13.98 -4.10
N THR A 245 -13.81 13.78 -3.51
CA THR A 245 -14.35 12.44 -3.24
C THR A 245 -14.56 11.66 -4.54
N LYS A 246 -15.14 12.32 -5.56
CA LYS A 246 -15.36 11.75 -6.89
C LYS A 246 -14.03 11.40 -7.59
N ASP A 247 -13.02 12.26 -7.50
CA ASP A 247 -11.74 12.05 -8.16
C ASP A 247 -10.98 10.88 -7.55
N LEU A 248 -10.95 10.78 -6.22
CA LEU A 248 -10.40 9.61 -5.53
C LEU A 248 -11.15 8.32 -5.93
N GLY A 249 -12.50 8.37 -6.00
CA GLY A 249 -13.31 7.26 -6.49
C GLY A 249 -13.02 6.91 -7.95
N THR A 250 -12.71 7.90 -8.80
CA THR A 250 -12.34 7.68 -10.19
C THR A 250 -10.95 7.03 -10.31
N PHE A 251 -9.99 7.44 -9.48
CA PHE A 251 -8.68 6.76 -9.39
C PHE A 251 -8.83 5.29 -8.98
N ILE A 252 -9.62 5.01 -7.95
CA ILE A 252 -9.89 3.64 -7.50
C ILE A 252 -10.54 2.84 -8.62
N PHE A 253 -11.52 3.40 -9.32
CA PHE A 253 -12.20 2.74 -10.44
C PHE A 253 -11.23 2.42 -11.58
N ALA A 254 -10.39 3.37 -11.98
CA ALA A 254 -9.39 3.17 -13.03
C ALA A 254 -8.39 2.08 -12.66
N PHE A 255 -7.89 2.08 -11.42
CA PHE A 255 -6.95 1.06 -10.95
C PHE A 255 -7.61 -0.29 -10.65
N THR A 256 -8.92 -0.34 -10.43
CA THR A 256 -9.69 -1.59 -10.42
C THR A 256 -9.66 -2.27 -11.79
N ILE A 257 -9.86 -1.51 -12.86
CA ILE A 257 -9.76 -2.01 -14.23
C ILE A 257 -8.33 -2.42 -14.56
N PHE A 258 -7.35 -1.58 -14.24
CA PHE A 258 -5.94 -1.83 -14.53
C PHE A 258 -5.41 -3.09 -13.79
N MET A 259 -5.71 -3.23 -12.50
CA MET A 259 -5.33 -4.40 -11.70
C MET A 259 -5.90 -5.69 -12.29
N THR A 260 -7.18 -5.66 -12.67
CA THR A 260 -7.86 -6.82 -13.26
C THR A 260 -7.30 -7.15 -14.64
N TYR A 261 -7.05 -6.13 -15.45
CA TYR A 261 -6.43 -6.30 -16.76
C TYR A 261 -5.07 -7.00 -16.67
N ILE A 262 -4.20 -6.54 -15.78
CA ILE A 262 -2.86 -7.14 -15.60
C ILE A 262 -2.99 -8.57 -15.07
N GLY A 263 -3.82 -8.80 -14.03
CA GLY A 263 -4.01 -10.14 -13.46
C GLY A 263 -4.61 -11.13 -14.45
N PHE A 264 -5.62 -10.69 -15.21
CA PHE A 264 -6.25 -11.50 -16.25
C PHE A 264 -5.29 -11.77 -17.42
N SER A 265 -4.54 -10.76 -17.86
CA SER A 265 -3.54 -10.92 -18.93
C SER A 265 -2.46 -11.94 -18.56
N GLN A 266 -1.94 -11.88 -17.31
CA GLN A 266 -0.98 -12.86 -16.84
C GLN A 266 -1.56 -14.28 -16.84
N TYR A 267 -2.80 -14.43 -16.33
CA TYR A 267 -3.49 -15.72 -16.34
C TYR A 267 -3.70 -16.25 -17.75
N MET A 268 -4.22 -15.41 -18.65
CA MET A 268 -4.50 -15.80 -20.05
C MET A 268 -3.26 -16.18 -20.83
N LEU A 269 -2.16 -15.45 -20.67
CA LEU A 269 -0.89 -15.76 -21.35
C LEU A 269 -0.37 -17.12 -20.92
N ILE A 270 -0.35 -17.40 -19.61
CA ILE A 270 0.13 -18.67 -19.06
C ILE A 270 -0.82 -19.82 -19.43
N TYR A 271 -2.14 -19.58 -19.37
CA TYR A 271 -3.17 -20.56 -19.76
C TYR A 271 -3.07 -20.93 -21.23
N TYR A 272 -2.93 -19.93 -22.12
CA TYR A 272 -2.84 -20.14 -23.57
C TYR A 272 -1.55 -20.82 -23.99
N ALA A 273 -0.40 -20.39 -23.44
CA ALA A 273 0.91 -20.99 -23.73
C ALA A 273 1.02 -22.41 -23.19
N ASN A 274 0.35 -22.72 -22.07
CA ASN A 274 0.29 -24.03 -21.40
C ASN A 274 1.67 -24.69 -21.19
N MET A 275 2.68 -23.87 -20.89
CA MET A 275 4.03 -24.36 -20.58
C MET A 275 4.08 -24.91 -19.15
N PRO A 276 4.56 -26.15 -18.93
CA PRO A 276 4.55 -26.77 -17.60
C PRO A 276 5.27 -25.94 -16.53
N GLU A 277 6.38 -25.28 -16.90
CA GLU A 277 7.18 -24.46 -16.00
C GLU A 277 6.41 -23.21 -15.51
N GLU A 278 5.50 -22.68 -16.33
CA GLU A 278 4.72 -21.49 -16.01
C GLU A 278 3.39 -21.84 -15.33
N THR A 279 2.71 -22.90 -15.78
CA THR A 279 1.36 -23.27 -15.28
C THR A 279 1.38 -23.71 -13.82
N ILE A 280 2.49 -24.21 -13.31
CA ILE A 280 2.65 -24.65 -11.91
C ILE A 280 2.26 -23.58 -10.90
N PHE A 281 2.41 -22.30 -11.24
CA PHE A 281 2.03 -21.18 -10.40
C PHE A 281 0.51 -21.17 -10.11
N PHE A 282 -0.30 -21.26 -11.16
CA PHE A 282 -1.76 -21.28 -11.02
C PHE A 282 -2.27 -22.64 -10.54
N MET A 283 -1.65 -23.75 -10.96
CA MET A 283 -2.05 -25.09 -10.49
C MET A 283 -1.99 -25.21 -8.97
N LYS A 284 -0.89 -24.74 -8.34
CA LYS A 284 -0.77 -24.72 -6.88
C LYS A 284 -1.81 -23.84 -6.19
N ARG A 285 -2.27 -22.78 -6.87
CA ARG A 285 -3.20 -21.78 -6.32
C ARG A 285 -4.66 -22.01 -6.67
N SER A 286 -4.96 -23.07 -7.45
CA SER A 286 -6.32 -23.47 -7.84
C SER A 286 -6.65 -24.91 -7.48
N SER A 287 -5.92 -25.51 -6.54
CA SER A 287 -6.13 -26.88 -6.06
C SER A 287 -6.10 -26.94 -4.53
N ASN A 288 -6.50 -28.08 -3.96
CA ASN A 288 -6.41 -28.41 -2.53
C ASN A 288 -7.07 -27.38 -1.58
N GLY A 289 -8.21 -26.81 -1.99
CA GLY A 289 -8.97 -25.81 -1.25
C GLY A 289 -8.61 -24.36 -1.56
N TRP A 290 -7.47 -24.09 -2.26
CA TRP A 290 -7.08 -22.75 -2.66
C TRP A 290 -7.95 -22.16 -3.78
N GLU A 291 -8.70 -22.99 -4.50
CA GLU A 291 -9.63 -22.60 -5.56
C GLU A 291 -10.69 -21.60 -5.06
N TRP A 292 -11.15 -21.74 -3.83
CA TRP A 292 -12.12 -20.80 -3.24
C TRP A 292 -11.54 -19.38 -3.12
N LEU A 293 -10.27 -19.28 -2.72
CA LEU A 293 -9.61 -17.99 -2.64
C LEU A 293 -9.32 -17.42 -4.04
N PHE A 294 -8.91 -18.27 -5.00
CA PHE A 294 -8.72 -17.87 -6.40
C PHE A 294 -10.01 -17.30 -7.01
N LEU A 295 -11.18 -17.91 -6.73
CA LEU A 295 -12.48 -17.40 -7.18
C LEU A 295 -12.94 -16.16 -6.41
N ALA A 296 -12.54 -16.00 -5.15
CA ALA A 296 -12.88 -14.81 -4.36
C ALA A 296 -12.13 -13.55 -4.83
N LEU A 297 -10.89 -13.68 -5.35
CA LEU A 297 -10.12 -12.53 -5.78
C LEU A 297 -10.80 -11.67 -6.86
N PRO A 298 -11.31 -12.22 -7.99
CA PRO A 298 -12.06 -11.43 -8.95
C PRO A 298 -13.29 -10.75 -8.34
N LEU A 299 -13.95 -11.38 -7.37
CA LEU A 299 -15.12 -10.81 -6.70
C LEU A 299 -14.72 -9.55 -5.90
N PHE A 300 -13.71 -9.63 -5.03
CA PHE A 300 -13.30 -8.54 -4.15
C PHE A 300 -12.46 -7.47 -4.85
N LYS A 301 -11.66 -7.84 -5.83
CA LYS A 301 -10.73 -6.91 -6.51
C LYS A 301 -11.32 -6.26 -7.75
N PHE A 302 -12.35 -6.88 -8.37
CA PHE A 302 -12.97 -6.38 -9.59
C PHE A 302 -14.48 -6.24 -9.50
N ILE A 303 -15.23 -7.36 -9.38
CA ILE A 303 -16.69 -7.35 -9.58
C ILE A 303 -17.36 -6.35 -8.63
N LEU A 304 -17.15 -6.49 -7.34
CA LEU A 304 -17.77 -5.61 -6.35
C LEU A 304 -17.29 -4.14 -6.48
N PRO A 305 -15.99 -3.83 -6.61
CA PRO A 305 -15.53 -2.46 -6.80
C PRO A 305 -15.96 -1.86 -8.15
N PHE A 306 -15.90 -2.62 -9.24
CA PHE A 306 -16.25 -2.13 -10.58
C PHE A 306 -17.73 -1.74 -10.66
N PHE A 307 -18.63 -2.68 -10.38
CA PHE A 307 -20.07 -2.40 -10.42
C PHE A 307 -20.48 -1.42 -9.32
N GLY A 308 -19.87 -1.48 -8.15
CA GLY A 308 -20.10 -0.55 -7.05
C GLY A 308 -19.73 0.90 -7.38
N MET A 309 -18.79 1.14 -8.28
CA MET A 309 -18.34 2.48 -8.67
C MET A 309 -18.65 2.85 -10.13
N LEU A 310 -19.50 2.08 -10.84
CA LEU A 310 -19.80 2.36 -12.23
C LEU A 310 -20.49 3.71 -12.42
N SER A 311 -21.44 4.06 -11.54
CA SER A 311 -22.16 5.31 -11.62
C SER A 311 -21.38 6.49 -11.03
N GLN A 312 -21.58 7.69 -11.60
CA GLN A 312 -20.99 8.92 -11.08
C GLN A 312 -21.51 9.26 -9.67
N GLY A 313 -22.80 8.98 -9.39
CA GLY A 313 -23.41 9.17 -8.09
C GLY A 313 -22.77 8.31 -7.01
N ALA A 314 -22.45 7.05 -7.30
CA ALA A 314 -21.78 6.14 -6.37
C ALA A 314 -20.40 6.68 -5.93
N LYS A 315 -19.62 7.25 -6.85
CA LYS A 315 -18.31 7.86 -6.57
C LYS A 315 -18.39 9.11 -5.70
N LYS A 316 -19.51 9.84 -5.75
CA LYS A 316 -19.75 11.03 -4.90
C LYS A 316 -20.30 10.68 -3.52
N THR A 317 -20.90 9.48 -3.36
CA THR A 317 -21.56 9.07 -2.11
C THR A 317 -20.54 8.51 -1.12
N GLU A 318 -20.18 9.29 -0.10
CA GLU A 318 -19.11 8.96 0.85
C GLU A 318 -19.28 7.59 1.53
N LYS A 319 -20.48 7.27 2.04
CA LYS A 319 -20.74 5.99 2.72
C LYS A 319 -20.54 4.80 1.80
N TRP A 320 -20.99 4.94 0.55
CA TRP A 320 -20.83 3.89 -0.46
C TRP A 320 -19.37 3.72 -0.88
N LEU A 321 -18.67 4.83 -1.15
CA LEU A 321 -17.26 4.82 -1.49
C LEU A 321 -16.41 4.21 -0.34
N MET A 322 -16.73 4.51 0.92
CA MET A 322 -16.08 3.86 2.06
C MET A 322 -16.29 2.35 2.07
N ALA A 323 -17.49 1.85 1.80
CA ALA A 323 -17.76 0.42 1.74
C ALA A 323 -16.92 -0.26 0.63
N VAL A 324 -16.86 0.35 -0.56
CA VAL A 324 -16.02 -0.14 -1.66
C VAL A 324 -14.53 -0.14 -1.29
N CYS A 325 -14.04 0.92 -0.64
CA CYS A 325 -12.65 0.98 -0.17
C CYS A 325 -12.33 -0.14 0.85
N VAL A 326 -13.26 -0.46 1.75
CA VAL A 326 -13.10 -1.59 2.70
C VAL A 326 -13.07 -2.93 1.96
N ILE A 327 -13.91 -3.12 0.95
CA ILE A 327 -13.90 -4.33 0.11
C ILE A 327 -12.55 -4.49 -0.59
N ILE A 328 -12.02 -3.43 -1.18
CA ILE A 328 -10.69 -3.44 -1.83
C ILE A 328 -9.59 -3.74 -0.82
N PHE A 329 -9.67 -3.18 0.38
CA PHE A 329 -8.69 -3.39 1.44
C PHE A 329 -8.66 -4.87 1.90
N VAL A 330 -9.82 -5.48 2.09
CA VAL A 330 -9.94 -6.92 2.36
C VAL A 330 -9.43 -7.72 1.16
N GLY A 331 -9.82 -7.34 -0.07
CA GLY A 331 -9.34 -7.97 -1.30
C GLY A 331 -7.81 -7.94 -1.43
N GLN A 332 -7.15 -6.87 -0.99
CA GLN A 332 -5.69 -6.78 -1.01
C GLN A 332 -5.02 -7.73 -0.02
N PHE A 333 -5.59 -7.89 1.17
CA PHE A 333 -5.10 -8.90 2.11
C PHE A 333 -5.22 -10.31 1.53
N LEU A 334 -6.40 -10.65 0.97
CA LEU A 334 -6.64 -11.94 0.34
C LEU A 334 -5.71 -12.19 -0.86
N ASP A 335 -5.41 -11.16 -1.64
CA ASP A 335 -4.52 -11.22 -2.79
C ASP A 335 -3.08 -11.54 -2.38
N ILE A 336 -2.52 -10.81 -1.42
CA ILE A 336 -1.17 -11.08 -0.90
C ILE A 336 -1.12 -12.46 -0.21
N TYR A 337 -2.16 -12.82 0.52
CA TYR A 337 -2.27 -14.14 1.14
C TYR A 337 -2.27 -15.26 0.09
N TRP A 338 -2.99 -15.08 -1.02
CA TRP A 338 -2.99 -16.00 -2.15
C TRP A 338 -1.65 -16.06 -2.90
N LEU A 339 -0.91 -14.95 -2.94
CA LEU A 339 0.43 -14.94 -3.54
C LEU A 339 1.44 -15.73 -2.70
N VAL A 340 1.37 -15.64 -1.36
CA VAL A 340 2.36 -16.17 -0.43
C VAL A 340 2.04 -17.59 0.01
N MET A 341 0.85 -17.82 0.55
CA MET A 341 0.57 -19.05 1.29
C MET A 341 0.55 -20.33 0.44
N PRO A 342 -0.02 -20.37 -0.78
CA PRO A 342 0.00 -21.58 -1.60
C PRO A 342 1.40 -21.97 -2.09
N ALA A 343 2.36 -21.05 -2.08
CA ALA A 343 3.74 -21.37 -2.41
C ALA A 343 4.40 -22.26 -1.34
N MET A 344 3.95 -22.14 -0.07
CA MET A 344 4.55 -22.76 1.11
C MET A 344 3.68 -23.82 1.76
N HIS A 345 2.37 -23.81 1.49
CA HIS A 345 1.39 -24.73 2.08
C HIS A 345 0.56 -25.37 0.98
N GLU A 346 0.56 -26.71 0.91
CA GLU A 346 -0.15 -27.46 -0.14
C GLU A 346 -1.68 -27.36 0.00
N THR A 347 -2.18 -27.31 1.23
CA THR A 347 -3.62 -27.30 1.51
C THR A 347 -4.08 -25.99 2.13
N PHE A 348 -5.27 -25.54 1.75
CA PHE A 348 -5.92 -24.39 2.37
C PHE A 348 -6.46 -24.78 3.76
N ALA A 349 -5.72 -24.41 4.79
CA ALA A 349 -6.10 -24.65 6.18
C ALA A 349 -5.79 -23.40 7.03
N PRO A 350 -6.58 -22.31 6.90
CA PRO A 350 -6.30 -21.06 7.61
C PRO A 350 -6.41 -21.24 9.13
N THR A 351 -5.45 -20.66 9.85
CA THR A 351 -5.47 -20.59 11.31
C THR A 351 -5.81 -19.15 11.69
N VAL A 352 -7.08 -18.80 11.55
CA VAL A 352 -7.63 -17.43 11.55
C VAL A 352 -7.04 -16.51 12.64
N TRP A 353 -6.81 -17.02 13.85
CA TRP A 353 -6.23 -16.22 14.93
C TRP A 353 -4.78 -15.78 14.67
N MET A 354 -3.97 -16.62 13.95
CA MET A 354 -2.61 -16.26 13.56
C MET A 354 -2.62 -15.15 12.51
N GLU A 355 -3.40 -15.34 11.46
CA GLU A 355 -3.52 -14.39 10.36
C GLU A 355 -4.01 -13.03 10.85
N ILE A 356 -5.11 -13.01 11.58
CA ILE A 356 -5.69 -11.76 12.09
C ILE A 356 -4.80 -11.15 13.17
N GLY A 357 -4.28 -11.96 14.10
CA GLY A 357 -3.49 -11.48 15.23
C GLY A 357 -2.19 -10.79 14.75
N ILE A 358 -1.41 -11.46 13.91
CA ILE A 358 -0.16 -10.89 13.37
C ILE A 358 -0.45 -9.66 12.50
N TRP A 359 -1.48 -9.72 11.66
CA TRP A 359 -1.90 -8.58 10.84
C TRP A 359 -2.30 -7.37 11.69
N LEU A 360 -3.03 -7.56 12.79
CA LEU A 360 -3.38 -6.48 13.74
C LEU A 360 -2.15 -5.83 14.35
N GLY A 361 -1.08 -6.60 14.61
CA GLY A 361 0.19 -6.06 15.08
C GLY A 361 0.78 -5.04 14.11
N PHE A 362 0.84 -5.39 12.84
CA PHE A 362 1.29 -4.48 11.78
C PHE A 362 0.35 -3.28 11.62
N ALA A 363 -0.96 -3.50 11.66
CA ALA A 363 -1.95 -2.41 11.61
C ALA A 363 -1.78 -1.44 12.79
N GLY A 364 -1.49 -1.95 13.99
CA GLY A 364 -1.20 -1.15 15.18
C GLY A 364 0.05 -0.28 14.99
N ILE A 365 1.18 -0.86 14.57
CA ILE A 365 2.44 -0.13 14.34
C ILE A 365 2.25 0.90 13.22
N PHE A 366 1.58 0.53 12.13
CA PHE A 366 1.25 1.44 11.03
C PHE A 366 0.39 2.62 11.53
N GLY A 367 -0.68 2.34 12.27
CA GLY A 367 -1.54 3.36 12.86
C GLY A 367 -0.79 4.29 13.82
N LEU A 368 0.13 3.78 14.64
CA LEU A 368 0.94 4.59 15.55
C LEU A 368 1.90 5.52 14.79
N THR A 369 2.59 5.02 13.76
CA THR A 369 3.54 5.82 12.97
C THR A 369 2.84 6.91 12.16
N VAL A 370 1.75 6.56 11.48
CA VAL A 370 0.93 7.50 10.69
C VAL A 370 0.27 8.55 11.59
N SER A 371 -0.29 8.11 12.73
CA SER A 371 -0.90 9.04 13.70
C SER A 371 0.10 10.01 14.32
N ARG A 372 1.34 9.54 14.57
CA ARG A 372 2.44 10.40 15.06
C ARG A 372 2.80 11.48 14.02
N PHE A 373 2.78 11.14 12.74
CA PHE A 373 3.00 12.12 11.68
C PHE A 373 1.93 13.22 11.69
N TYR A 374 0.65 12.85 11.70
CA TYR A 374 -0.46 13.82 11.73
C TYR A 374 -0.52 14.63 13.04
N SER A 375 -0.07 14.08 14.16
CA SER A 375 -0.01 14.82 15.43
C SER A 375 1.16 15.82 15.50
N ARG A 376 2.14 15.70 14.60
CA ARG A 376 3.31 16.58 14.57
C ARG A 376 3.20 17.68 13.51
N TYR A 377 2.54 17.39 12.40
CA TYR A 377 2.46 18.29 11.25
C TYR A 377 1.03 18.64 10.90
N SER A 378 0.82 19.83 10.34
CA SER A 378 -0.50 20.23 9.87
C SER A 378 -1.04 19.26 8.82
N VAL A 379 -2.34 18.97 8.90
CA VAL A 379 -3.05 18.09 7.95
C VAL A 379 -3.23 18.74 6.58
N LEU A 380 -3.17 20.09 6.51
CA LEU A 380 -3.28 20.87 5.28
C LEU A 380 -1.96 21.58 4.99
N PRO A 381 -1.46 21.55 3.75
CA PRO A 381 -0.33 22.35 3.29
C PRO A 381 -0.80 23.78 2.91
N VAL A 382 -1.13 24.60 3.92
CA VAL A 382 -1.82 25.90 3.72
C VAL A 382 -1.00 26.87 2.86
N LYS A 383 0.35 26.78 2.90
CA LYS A 383 1.21 27.65 2.10
C LYS A 383 1.62 27.02 0.75
N ASP A 384 0.98 25.92 0.34
CA ASP A 384 1.16 25.41 -1.01
C ASP A 384 0.51 26.38 -2.02
N PRO A 385 1.19 26.76 -3.13
CA PRO A 385 0.69 27.74 -4.07
C PRO A 385 -0.62 27.34 -4.76
N TYR A 386 -0.91 26.05 -4.83
CA TYR A 386 -2.15 25.51 -5.43
C TYR A 386 -3.25 25.20 -4.40
N MET A 387 -3.04 25.56 -3.13
CA MET A 387 -3.98 25.20 -2.08
C MET A 387 -5.37 25.85 -2.25
N LEU A 388 -5.42 27.13 -2.63
CA LEU A 388 -6.68 27.83 -2.90
C LEU A 388 -7.40 27.26 -4.12
N GLU A 389 -6.66 26.89 -5.17
CA GLU A 389 -7.21 26.26 -6.36
C GLU A 389 -7.81 24.90 -6.00
N SER A 390 -7.08 24.10 -5.21
CA SER A 390 -7.56 22.81 -4.73
C SER A 390 -8.84 22.96 -3.89
N ALA A 391 -8.89 23.88 -2.93
CA ALA A 391 -10.06 24.08 -2.07
C ALA A 391 -11.32 24.52 -2.87
N ASN A 392 -11.12 25.18 -4.00
CA ASN A 392 -12.19 25.58 -4.92
C ASN A 392 -12.41 24.60 -6.08
N TRP A 393 -11.76 23.44 -6.02
CA TRP A 393 -11.85 22.46 -7.08
C TRP A 393 -13.28 21.93 -7.24
N ARG A 394 -13.85 22.12 -8.40
CA ARG A 394 -15.19 21.66 -8.76
C ARG A 394 -15.17 21.08 -10.17
N PHE A 395 -15.76 19.93 -10.31
CA PHE A 395 -16.04 19.38 -11.66
C PHE A 395 -17.20 20.17 -12.27
N TRP A 396 -17.07 20.53 -13.51
CA TRP A 396 -18.20 21.02 -14.32
C TRP A 396 -19.30 19.96 -14.27
N GLU A 397 -20.50 20.38 -13.86
CA GLU A 397 -21.69 19.53 -13.87
C GLU A 397 -22.24 19.40 -15.28
#